data_cfb0061bdf59490125c5a4570b95c454
#
_entry.id   cfb0061bdf59490125c5a4570b95c454
#
_cell.length_a   1.000
_cell.length_b   1.000
_cell.length_c   1.000
_cell.angle_alpha   90.00
_cell.angle_beta   90.00
_cell.angle_gamma   90.00
#
_symmetry.space_group_name_H-M   'P 1'
#
loop_
_entity.id
_entity.type
_entity.pdbx_description
1 polymer ?
#
loop_
_entity_poly.entity_id
_entity_poly.type
_entity_poly.pdbx_seq_one_letter_code
_entity_poly.pdbx_strand_id
1 'polypeptide(L)'
;MEINWRIKELTAEEQEAAERLTNELDISPVAARILAGRGIRTAAQARSYIRPSLESLHDPFLMRDMGAAVDRLCRAIDNHERIMVYGDYDVDGTTAVALMYSFLKTQTDNLIYYIPDRYTEGYGISTKGIDTAKEKGCTLVIALDCGIKAVDKMEYANQIGVDFIICDHHTPGDETPKAVAVLNMKRKDCLYPFKELSGCGVGFKLVQAYAQRRGIDPQEIYRLLPLLAMSIASDIVPVTGENRILAFYGLRAINAMPSVGLQAIMQVAGIEGKPVTMNDLVYKFGPRINAAGRIKSGAEAVRLLITDDAEAALQFAKDIDSYNQDRRDYDSKTTDEALEQLQKDPMNAAKHTTVVYSPDWHKGVVGIAASRLTETYYRPTIVLTSGEDDIISGSARSVSDFDIYTAIDSCRDLLTNFGGHKFAAGLSMHLKDLPEFQRRFEEYVAAHITPEQQRPALDVEAEVELSDMDWKMYKILQCLEPFGPGNERPLFLCRNLINNRNTRAVSDGRHLHLDLTDRMVAMDGIAFGQGDKAEHLQNGKSIDICFYLEENSYRGRSTLQMNAQDIKLNS
;
A
#
# COMPACT_ATOMS: atom_id res chain seq x y z
N MET A 1 23.59 11.15 -0.96
CA MET A 1 23.77 9.73 -1.37
C MET A 1 23.54 9.68 -2.86
N GLU A 2 24.40 9.03 -3.63
CA GLU A 2 24.25 8.94 -5.09
C GLU A 2 23.16 7.92 -5.42
N ILE A 3 22.18 8.34 -6.25
CA ILE A 3 21.07 7.49 -6.68
C ILE A 3 21.43 6.81 -8.01
N ASN A 4 21.24 5.50 -8.07
CA ASN A 4 21.43 4.73 -9.29
C ASN A 4 20.18 4.82 -10.17
N TRP A 5 20.33 5.23 -11.44
CA TRP A 5 19.24 5.27 -12.41
C TRP A 5 19.27 3.99 -13.26
N ARG A 6 18.24 3.19 -13.14
CA ARG A 6 18.11 1.92 -13.87
C ARG A 6 17.08 2.11 -14.98
N ILE A 7 17.54 2.20 -16.23
CA ILE A 7 16.62 2.30 -17.38
C ILE A 7 16.07 0.90 -17.64
N LYS A 8 14.73 0.79 -17.67
CA LYS A 8 14.05 -0.47 -17.97
C LYS A 8 14.36 -0.91 -19.41
N GLU A 9 14.97 -2.05 -19.57
CA GLU A 9 15.18 -2.69 -20.85
C GLU A 9 13.95 -3.52 -21.21
N LEU A 10 13.47 -3.36 -22.45
CA LEU A 10 12.40 -4.21 -22.97
C LEU A 10 13.01 -5.50 -23.53
N THR A 11 12.33 -6.62 -23.30
CA THR A 11 12.62 -7.88 -24.00
C THR A 11 12.36 -7.74 -25.50
N ALA A 12 12.89 -8.65 -26.31
CA ALA A 12 12.65 -8.64 -27.76
C ALA A 12 11.15 -8.69 -28.11
N GLU A 13 10.37 -9.50 -27.38
CA GLU A 13 8.92 -9.57 -27.55
C GLU A 13 8.21 -8.24 -27.20
N GLU A 14 8.67 -7.54 -26.16
CA GLU A 14 8.14 -6.24 -25.77
C GLU A 14 8.49 -5.15 -26.78
N GLN A 15 9.69 -5.21 -27.37
CA GLN A 15 10.08 -4.28 -28.44
C GLN A 15 9.21 -4.45 -29.69
N GLU A 16 9.00 -5.69 -30.14
CA GLU A 16 8.10 -5.99 -31.27
C GLU A 16 6.66 -5.53 -30.98
N ALA A 17 6.19 -5.73 -29.74
CA ALA A 17 4.87 -5.27 -29.32
C ALA A 17 4.78 -3.73 -29.34
N ALA A 18 5.82 -3.02 -28.89
CA ALA A 18 5.87 -1.57 -28.92
C ALA A 18 5.81 -1.03 -30.35
N GLU A 19 6.56 -1.61 -31.29
CA GLU A 19 6.52 -1.24 -32.72
C GLU A 19 5.13 -1.45 -33.32
N ARG A 20 4.48 -2.60 -33.05
CA ARG A 20 3.09 -2.84 -33.50
C ARG A 20 2.12 -1.85 -32.94
N LEU A 21 2.16 -1.58 -31.62
CA LEU A 21 1.26 -0.65 -30.95
C LEU A 21 1.43 0.79 -31.45
N THR A 22 2.66 1.22 -31.76
CA THR A 22 2.94 2.51 -32.38
C THR A 22 2.16 2.66 -33.69
N ASN A 23 2.23 1.65 -34.56
CA ASN A 23 1.59 1.70 -35.87
C ASN A 23 0.05 1.52 -35.81
N GLU A 24 -0.44 0.57 -34.99
CA GLU A 24 -1.87 0.23 -34.93
C GLU A 24 -2.72 1.27 -34.17
N LEU A 25 -2.12 2.00 -33.23
CA LEU A 25 -2.81 2.98 -32.37
C LEU A 25 -2.47 4.43 -32.71
N ASP A 26 -1.52 4.68 -33.60
CA ASP A 26 -1.01 6.03 -33.93
C ASP A 26 -0.60 6.82 -32.67
N ILE A 27 0.19 6.15 -31.81
CA ILE A 27 0.74 6.73 -30.58
C ILE A 27 2.26 6.87 -30.69
N SER A 28 2.86 7.71 -29.83
CA SER A 28 4.32 7.87 -29.82
C SER A 28 5.04 6.56 -29.45
N PRO A 29 6.28 6.34 -29.95
CA PRO A 29 7.08 5.18 -29.56
C PRO A 29 7.28 5.05 -28.05
N VAL A 30 7.40 6.20 -27.34
CA VAL A 30 7.51 6.23 -25.87
C VAL A 30 6.23 5.68 -25.22
N ALA A 31 5.05 6.12 -25.68
CA ALA A 31 3.77 5.61 -25.16
C ALA A 31 3.58 4.11 -25.43
N ALA A 32 3.95 3.66 -26.63
CA ALA A 32 3.90 2.24 -27.00
C ALA A 32 4.87 1.39 -26.16
N ARG A 33 6.08 1.89 -25.90
CA ARG A 33 7.06 1.29 -24.99
C ARG A 33 6.50 1.09 -23.58
N ILE A 34 5.84 2.11 -23.03
CA ILE A 34 5.19 2.04 -21.71
C ILE A 34 4.12 0.95 -21.68
N LEU A 35 3.27 0.86 -22.69
CA LEU A 35 2.23 -0.18 -22.78
C LEU A 35 2.84 -1.57 -22.91
N ALA A 36 3.82 -1.74 -23.79
CA ALA A 36 4.49 -3.02 -24.01
C ALA A 36 5.20 -3.51 -22.74
N GLY A 37 5.89 -2.63 -22.02
CA GLY A 37 6.55 -2.92 -20.75
C GLY A 37 5.58 -3.29 -19.61
N ARG A 38 4.28 -3.04 -19.77
CA ARG A 38 3.18 -3.50 -18.89
C ARG A 38 2.53 -4.80 -19.35
N GLY A 39 3.15 -5.51 -20.28
CA GLY A 39 2.62 -6.78 -20.81
C GLY A 39 1.49 -6.61 -21.85
N ILE A 40 1.23 -5.41 -22.34
CA ILE A 40 0.20 -5.15 -23.35
C ILE A 40 0.81 -5.40 -24.73
N ARG A 41 0.28 -6.39 -25.44
CA ARG A 41 0.85 -6.89 -26.70
C ARG A 41 0.04 -6.54 -27.95
N THR A 42 -1.24 -6.17 -27.79
CA THR A 42 -2.17 -5.92 -28.91
C THR A 42 -2.97 -4.63 -28.69
N ALA A 43 -3.45 -4.02 -29.77
CA ALA A 43 -4.33 -2.86 -29.70
C ALA A 43 -5.65 -3.14 -28.95
N ALA A 44 -6.15 -4.37 -28.99
CA ALA A 44 -7.34 -4.77 -28.22
C ALA A 44 -7.06 -4.73 -26.71
N GLN A 45 -5.92 -5.29 -26.27
CA GLN A 45 -5.49 -5.22 -24.88
C GLN A 45 -5.25 -3.76 -24.43
N ALA A 46 -4.62 -2.93 -25.27
CA ALA A 46 -4.42 -1.51 -24.98
C ALA A 46 -5.76 -0.77 -24.77
N ARG A 47 -6.73 -1.00 -25.64
CA ARG A 47 -8.08 -0.40 -25.49
C ARG A 47 -8.77 -0.85 -24.22
N SER A 48 -8.71 -2.14 -23.87
CA SER A 48 -9.26 -2.68 -22.64
C SER A 48 -8.54 -2.11 -21.40
N TYR A 49 -7.23 -1.94 -21.48
CA TYR A 49 -6.45 -1.35 -20.39
C TYR A 49 -6.81 0.13 -20.15
N ILE A 50 -6.92 0.92 -21.22
CA ILE A 50 -7.26 2.36 -21.16
C ILE A 50 -8.72 2.57 -20.74
N ARG A 51 -9.61 1.61 -21.04
CA ARG A 51 -11.03 1.65 -20.72
C ARG A 51 -11.42 0.42 -19.89
N PRO A 52 -11.04 0.39 -18.60
CA PRO A 52 -11.41 -0.75 -17.73
C PRO A 52 -12.92 -0.90 -17.66
N SER A 53 -13.41 -2.15 -17.62
CA SER A 53 -14.83 -2.49 -17.48
C SER A 53 -15.04 -3.43 -16.30
N LEU A 54 -16.08 -3.18 -15.49
CA LEU A 54 -16.51 -4.08 -14.41
C LEU A 54 -16.96 -5.45 -14.94
N GLU A 55 -17.38 -5.54 -16.21
CA GLU A 55 -17.70 -6.78 -16.89
C GLU A 55 -16.47 -7.69 -17.12
N SER A 56 -15.27 -7.12 -17.04
CA SER A 56 -14.01 -7.87 -17.17
C SER A 56 -13.56 -8.51 -15.85
N LEU A 57 -14.29 -8.33 -14.75
CA LEU A 57 -14.04 -9.03 -13.51
C LEU A 57 -14.31 -10.53 -13.69
N HIS A 58 -13.41 -11.35 -13.14
CA HIS A 58 -13.57 -12.81 -13.20
C HIS A 58 -14.80 -13.28 -12.43
N ASP A 59 -15.39 -14.38 -12.87
CA ASP A 59 -16.47 -15.04 -12.15
C ASP A 59 -16.00 -15.43 -10.74
N PRO A 60 -16.65 -14.95 -9.67
CA PRO A 60 -16.25 -15.26 -8.31
C PRO A 60 -16.32 -16.76 -7.97
N PHE A 61 -17.16 -17.54 -8.66
CA PHE A 61 -17.27 -18.98 -8.45
C PHE A 61 -16.05 -19.78 -8.95
N LEU A 62 -15.11 -19.15 -9.67
CA LEU A 62 -13.80 -19.76 -9.96
C LEU A 62 -12.91 -19.87 -8.71
N MET A 63 -13.23 -19.12 -7.64
CA MET A 63 -12.48 -19.20 -6.38
C MET A 63 -12.88 -20.48 -5.62
N ARG A 64 -11.88 -21.24 -5.19
CA ARG A 64 -12.09 -22.47 -4.42
C ARG A 64 -12.98 -22.19 -3.20
N ASP A 65 -13.89 -23.09 -2.90
CA ASP A 65 -14.86 -23.06 -1.80
C ASP A 65 -15.94 -21.96 -1.89
N MET A 66 -15.97 -21.11 -2.94
CA MET A 66 -16.96 -20.03 -3.09
C MET A 66 -18.41 -20.56 -3.03
N GLY A 67 -18.69 -21.69 -3.67
CA GLY A 67 -20.03 -22.29 -3.62
C GLY A 67 -20.45 -22.62 -2.18
N ALA A 68 -19.58 -23.27 -1.41
CA ALA A 68 -19.85 -23.60 0.00
C ALA A 68 -20.02 -22.36 0.88
N ALA A 69 -19.21 -21.33 0.64
CA ALA A 69 -19.32 -20.03 1.33
C ALA A 69 -20.68 -19.38 1.09
N VAL A 70 -21.10 -19.29 -0.17
CA VAL A 70 -22.39 -18.70 -0.56
C VAL A 70 -23.56 -19.53 0.01
N ASP A 71 -23.51 -20.85 -0.08
CA ASP A 71 -24.57 -21.73 0.43
C ASP A 71 -24.70 -21.60 1.96
N ARG A 72 -23.55 -21.48 2.70
CA ARG A 72 -23.58 -21.25 4.15
C ARG A 72 -24.15 -19.88 4.51
N LEU A 73 -23.74 -18.84 3.77
CA LEU A 73 -24.23 -17.48 3.97
C LEU A 73 -25.72 -17.37 3.67
N CYS A 74 -26.20 -17.94 2.57
CA CYS A 74 -27.62 -18.01 2.24
C CYS A 74 -28.42 -18.66 3.38
N ARG A 75 -27.96 -19.81 3.88
CA ARG A 75 -28.61 -20.53 4.99
C ARG A 75 -28.68 -19.69 6.25
N ALA A 76 -27.61 -18.97 6.59
CA ALA A 76 -27.58 -18.11 7.78
C ALA A 76 -28.61 -16.99 7.68
N ILE A 77 -28.72 -16.35 6.51
CA ILE A 77 -29.67 -15.27 6.29
C ILE A 77 -31.11 -15.79 6.28
N ASP A 78 -31.38 -16.90 5.57
CA ASP A 78 -32.72 -17.50 5.47
C ASP A 78 -33.24 -17.99 6.82
N ASN A 79 -32.36 -18.47 7.70
CA ASN A 79 -32.68 -18.93 9.05
C ASN A 79 -32.61 -17.83 10.11
N HIS A 80 -32.35 -16.58 9.73
CA HIS A 80 -32.16 -15.45 10.66
C HIS A 80 -31.08 -15.70 11.71
N GLU A 81 -30.02 -16.44 11.36
CA GLU A 81 -28.89 -16.69 12.23
C GLU A 81 -28.12 -15.38 12.51
N ARG A 82 -27.50 -15.32 13.69
CA ARG A 82 -26.64 -14.17 14.01
C ARG A 82 -25.28 -14.34 13.38
N ILE A 83 -24.85 -13.33 12.60
CA ILE A 83 -23.61 -13.33 11.85
C ILE A 83 -22.65 -12.30 12.48
N MET A 84 -21.39 -12.69 12.67
CA MET A 84 -20.31 -11.77 13.02
C MET A 84 -19.43 -11.52 11.79
N VAL A 85 -19.21 -10.25 11.45
CA VAL A 85 -18.18 -9.81 10.50
C VAL A 85 -16.92 -9.51 11.28
N TYR A 86 -15.89 -10.30 11.09
CA TYR A 86 -14.61 -10.22 11.78
C TYR A 86 -13.53 -9.72 10.79
N GLY A 87 -12.64 -8.84 11.21
CA GLY A 87 -11.53 -8.42 10.34
C GLY A 87 -10.33 -7.90 11.12
N ASP A 88 -9.23 -7.66 10.42
CA ASP A 88 -8.04 -7.08 11.04
C ASP A 88 -8.21 -5.56 11.30
N TYR A 89 -7.27 -4.98 12.04
CA TYR A 89 -7.32 -3.60 12.55
C TYR A 89 -6.71 -2.55 11.61
N ASP A 90 -6.11 -2.94 10.49
CA ASP A 90 -5.55 -2.01 9.51
C ASP A 90 -6.59 -1.53 8.48
N VAL A 91 -6.13 -0.82 7.43
CA VAL A 91 -7.06 -0.27 6.42
C VAL A 91 -7.72 -1.38 5.63
N ASP A 92 -7.00 -2.44 5.24
CA ASP A 92 -7.59 -3.53 4.46
C ASP A 92 -8.64 -4.27 5.28
N GLY A 93 -8.31 -4.70 6.51
CA GLY A 93 -9.25 -5.36 7.39
C GLY A 93 -10.47 -4.51 7.74
N THR A 94 -10.27 -3.23 8.11
CA THR A 94 -11.39 -2.34 8.50
C THR A 94 -12.29 -1.96 7.32
N THR A 95 -11.73 -1.76 6.12
CA THR A 95 -12.54 -1.53 4.91
C THR A 95 -13.27 -2.79 4.45
N ALA A 96 -12.65 -3.97 4.61
CA ALA A 96 -13.29 -5.26 4.34
C ALA A 96 -14.49 -5.50 5.26
N VAL A 97 -14.32 -5.21 6.58
CA VAL A 97 -15.43 -5.28 7.54
C VAL A 97 -16.52 -4.28 7.20
N ALA A 98 -16.16 -3.02 6.91
CA ALA A 98 -17.13 -2.00 6.54
C ALA A 98 -17.91 -2.39 5.27
N LEU A 99 -17.23 -2.94 4.25
CA LEU A 99 -17.83 -3.42 3.02
C LEU A 99 -18.83 -4.56 3.29
N MET A 100 -18.38 -5.60 3.96
CA MET A 100 -19.21 -6.78 4.24
C MET A 100 -20.39 -6.43 5.14
N TYR A 101 -20.16 -5.65 6.20
CA TYR A 101 -21.20 -5.21 7.13
C TYR A 101 -22.24 -4.35 6.41
N SER A 102 -21.83 -3.36 5.61
CA SER A 102 -22.75 -2.48 4.87
C SER A 102 -23.59 -3.24 3.84
N PHE A 103 -23.01 -4.27 3.21
CA PHE A 103 -23.77 -5.15 2.31
C PHE A 103 -24.76 -6.02 3.09
N LEU A 104 -24.29 -6.76 4.09
CA LEU A 104 -25.14 -7.70 4.83
C LEU A 104 -26.24 -6.99 5.61
N LYS A 105 -26.04 -5.75 6.04
CA LYS A 105 -27.06 -4.93 6.69
C LYS A 105 -28.30 -4.70 5.81
N THR A 106 -28.15 -4.79 4.48
CA THR A 106 -29.29 -4.75 3.55
C THR A 106 -30.03 -6.10 3.45
N GLN A 107 -29.43 -7.18 3.97
CA GLN A 107 -29.96 -8.54 3.86
C GLN A 107 -30.49 -9.08 5.20
N THR A 108 -29.94 -8.61 6.33
CA THR A 108 -30.32 -9.04 7.68
C THR A 108 -30.01 -7.98 8.72
N ASP A 109 -30.84 -7.91 9.77
CA ASP A 109 -30.57 -7.06 10.93
C ASP A 109 -29.81 -7.81 12.04
N ASN A 110 -29.67 -9.14 11.94
CA ASN A 110 -29.01 -9.96 12.97
C ASN A 110 -27.51 -10.04 12.74
N LEU A 111 -26.86 -8.89 12.78
CA LEU A 111 -25.48 -8.69 12.37
C LEU A 111 -24.69 -7.90 13.42
N ILE A 112 -23.46 -8.36 13.71
CA ILE A 112 -22.47 -7.62 14.50
C ILE A 112 -21.13 -7.61 13.76
N TYR A 113 -20.20 -6.73 14.17
CA TYR A 113 -18.82 -6.80 13.71
C TYR A 113 -17.85 -6.85 14.89
N TYR A 114 -16.63 -7.30 14.62
CA TYR A 114 -15.55 -7.42 15.58
C TYR A 114 -14.20 -7.11 14.95
N ILE A 115 -13.41 -6.26 15.63
CA ILE A 115 -12.02 -5.98 15.29
C ILE A 115 -11.18 -6.36 16.53
N PRO A 116 -10.19 -7.26 16.41
CA PRO A 116 -9.34 -7.63 17.55
C PRO A 116 -8.48 -6.46 18.01
N ASP A 117 -8.18 -6.44 19.29
CA ASP A 117 -7.23 -5.48 19.85
C ASP A 117 -5.80 -5.86 19.49
N ARG A 118 -5.08 -4.96 18.84
CA ARG A 118 -3.73 -5.16 18.33
C ARG A 118 -2.74 -5.61 19.39
N TYR A 119 -2.88 -5.14 20.62
CA TYR A 119 -1.89 -5.31 21.69
C TYR A 119 -2.18 -6.52 22.58
N THR A 120 -3.45 -6.77 22.85
CA THR A 120 -3.88 -7.86 23.74
C THR A 120 -4.25 -9.15 23.02
N GLU A 121 -4.67 -9.05 21.76
CA GLU A 121 -5.10 -10.21 20.95
C GLU A 121 -4.12 -10.54 19.82
N GLY A 122 -3.38 -9.53 19.34
CA GLY A 122 -2.44 -9.67 18.24
C GLY A 122 -3.12 -9.61 16.86
N TYR A 123 -2.40 -10.11 15.85
CA TYR A 123 -2.88 -10.17 14.48
C TYR A 123 -3.69 -11.44 14.22
N GLY A 124 -4.76 -11.31 13.45
CA GLY A 124 -5.54 -12.43 12.93
C GLY A 124 -6.68 -12.88 13.86
N ILE A 125 -7.14 -14.13 13.68
CA ILE A 125 -8.26 -14.67 14.47
C ILE A 125 -7.79 -15.02 15.88
N SER A 126 -8.40 -14.37 16.89
CA SER A 126 -8.10 -14.60 18.31
C SER A 126 -9.10 -15.57 18.96
N THR A 127 -8.67 -16.29 19.99
CA THR A 127 -9.56 -17.10 20.82
C THR A 127 -10.65 -16.24 21.47
N LYS A 128 -10.29 -15.04 21.96
CA LYS A 128 -11.24 -14.08 22.53
C LYS A 128 -12.31 -13.64 21.52
N GLY A 129 -11.94 -13.44 20.25
CA GLY A 129 -12.91 -13.13 19.19
C GLY A 129 -13.87 -14.27 18.92
N ILE A 130 -13.40 -15.54 18.95
CA ILE A 130 -14.23 -16.74 18.82
C ILE A 130 -15.18 -16.88 20.02
N ASP A 131 -14.67 -16.70 21.25
CA ASP A 131 -15.49 -16.72 22.46
C ASP A 131 -16.55 -15.63 22.44
N THR A 132 -16.18 -14.42 22.01
CA THR A 132 -17.13 -13.31 21.84
C THR A 132 -18.24 -13.64 20.82
N ALA A 133 -17.90 -14.30 19.71
CA ALA A 133 -18.90 -14.77 18.76
C ALA A 133 -19.90 -15.74 19.41
N LYS A 134 -19.38 -16.71 20.18
CA LYS A 134 -20.21 -17.68 20.89
C LYS A 134 -21.10 -17.01 21.94
N GLU A 135 -20.54 -16.14 22.78
CA GLU A 135 -21.26 -15.41 23.84
C GLU A 135 -22.37 -14.50 23.27
N LYS A 136 -22.12 -13.90 22.09
CA LYS A 136 -23.12 -13.08 21.39
C LYS A 136 -24.13 -13.93 20.62
N GLY A 137 -24.04 -15.26 20.65
CA GLY A 137 -24.95 -16.17 19.94
C GLY A 137 -24.76 -16.17 18.42
N CYS A 138 -23.57 -15.83 17.92
CA CYS A 138 -23.27 -15.93 16.51
C CYS A 138 -23.02 -17.41 16.14
N THR A 139 -23.65 -17.86 15.06
CA THR A 139 -23.44 -19.21 14.51
C THR A 139 -22.50 -19.20 13.31
N LEU A 140 -22.32 -18.02 12.70
CA LEU A 140 -21.44 -17.81 11.56
C LEU A 140 -20.54 -16.59 11.79
N VAL A 141 -19.24 -16.76 11.56
CA VAL A 141 -18.25 -15.68 11.49
C VAL A 141 -17.71 -15.61 10.06
N ILE A 142 -17.71 -14.40 9.48
CA ILE A 142 -17.03 -14.12 8.21
C ILE A 142 -15.76 -13.38 8.58
N ALA A 143 -14.63 -14.07 8.50
CA ALA A 143 -13.31 -13.50 8.77
C ALA A 143 -12.72 -12.90 7.48
N LEU A 144 -12.32 -11.65 7.54
CA LEU A 144 -11.86 -10.84 6.41
C LEU A 144 -10.42 -10.41 6.66
N ASP A 145 -9.57 -10.51 5.64
CA ASP A 145 -8.17 -10.11 5.66
C ASP A 145 -7.33 -10.84 6.73
N CYS A 146 -7.78 -12.00 7.15
CA CYS A 146 -7.08 -12.84 8.13
C CYS A 146 -7.62 -14.27 8.12
N GLY A 147 -6.85 -15.18 8.71
CA GLY A 147 -7.33 -16.53 9.05
C GLY A 147 -6.75 -17.66 8.23
N ILE A 148 -6.04 -17.41 7.11
CA ILE A 148 -5.50 -18.50 6.26
C ILE A 148 -4.50 -19.44 7.00
N LYS A 149 -3.91 -18.97 8.10
CA LYS A 149 -2.99 -19.76 8.94
C LYS A 149 -3.59 -20.15 10.29
N ALA A 150 -4.87 -19.89 10.55
CA ALA A 150 -5.53 -20.08 11.84
C ALA A 150 -6.04 -21.52 12.05
N VAL A 151 -5.19 -22.53 11.87
CA VAL A 151 -5.57 -23.95 11.93
C VAL A 151 -6.10 -24.31 13.32
N ASP A 152 -5.34 -24.02 14.38
CA ASP A 152 -5.71 -24.28 15.78
C ASP A 152 -6.98 -23.52 16.22
N LYS A 153 -7.17 -22.29 15.70
CA LYS A 153 -8.36 -21.48 15.99
C LYS A 153 -9.62 -22.07 15.35
N MET A 154 -9.50 -22.62 14.15
CA MET A 154 -10.64 -23.30 13.50
C MET A 154 -11.00 -24.62 14.19
N GLU A 155 -10.01 -25.36 14.69
CA GLU A 155 -10.29 -26.54 15.51
C GLU A 155 -11.07 -26.18 16.79
N TYR A 156 -10.68 -25.11 17.46
CA TYR A 156 -11.39 -24.60 18.62
C TYR A 156 -12.80 -24.10 18.27
N ALA A 157 -12.97 -23.30 17.23
CA ALA A 157 -14.27 -22.80 16.79
C ALA A 157 -15.25 -23.95 16.47
N ASN A 158 -14.77 -24.99 15.79
CA ASN A 158 -15.55 -26.18 15.48
C ASN A 158 -16.00 -26.93 16.75
N GLN A 159 -15.13 -27.04 17.79
CA GLN A 159 -15.47 -27.69 19.07
C GLN A 159 -16.62 -26.98 19.78
N ILE A 160 -16.68 -25.64 19.71
CA ILE A 160 -17.73 -24.86 20.36
C ILE A 160 -18.92 -24.55 19.44
N GLY A 161 -18.90 -25.05 18.20
CA GLY A 161 -20.01 -24.96 17.24
C GLY A 161 -20.22 -23.54 16.68
N VAL A 162 -19.14 -22.90 16.25
CA VAL A 162 -19.16 -21.63 15.51
C VAL A 162 -18.53 -21.84 14.13
N ASP A 163 -19.33 -21.68 13.08
CA ASP A 163 -18.88 -21.82 11.70
C ASP A 163 -18.08 -20.60 11.23
N PHE A 164 -17.08 -20.85 10.39
CA PHE A 164 -16.28 -19.76 9.78
C PHE A 164 -16.30 -19.84 8.26
N ILE A 165 -16.37 -18.66 7.63
CA ILE A 165 -15.98 -18.39 6.25
C ILE A 165 -14.75 -17.48 6.32
N ILE A 166 -13.62 -17.93 5.79
CA ILE A 166 -12.37 -17.17 5.76
C ILE A 166 -12.21 -16.54 4.39
N CYS A 167 -12.05 -15.21 4.33
CA CYS A 167 -11.77 -14.42 3.14
C CYS A 167 -10.41 -13.74 3.35
N ASP A 168 -9.34 -14.34 2.85
CA ASP A 168 -7.98 -13.90 3.13
C ASP A 168 -7.13 -13.93 1.86
N HIS A 169 -6.12 -13.07 1.78
CA HIS A 169 -5.22 -12.94 0.64
C HIS A 169 -3.75 -13.24 0.98
N HIS A 170 -3.45 -13.44 2.26
CA HIS A 170 -2.10 -13.75 2.71
C HIS A 170 -1.62 -15.11 2.18
N THR A 171 -0.30 -15.29 2.17
CA THR A 171 0.32 -16.55 1.74
C THR A 171 -0.11 -17.70 2.65
N PRO A 172 -0.71 -18.77 2.11
CA PRO A 172 -1.13 -19.93 2.89
C PRO A 172 0.05 -20.59 3.63
N GLY A 173 -0.26 -21.22 4.76
CA GLY A 173 0.65 -22.15 5.44
C GLY A 173 0.66 -23.53 4.77
N ASP A 174 1.29 -24.49 5.45
CA ASP A 174 1.35 -25.89 4.97
C ASP A 174 -0.01 -26.57 5.05
N GLU A 175 -0.84 -26.19 6.02
CA GLU A 175 -2.17 -26.73 6.23
C GLU A 175 -3.24 -25.66 6.02
N THR A 176 -4.37 -26.06 5.42
CA THR A 176 -5.54 -25.20 5.25
C THR A 176 -6.44 -25.33 6.49
N PRO A 177 -6.87 -24.21 7.11
CA PRO A 177 -7.78 -24.25 8.26
C PRO A 177 -9.09 -24.97 7.92
N LYS A 178 -9.63 -25.76 8.89
CA LYS A 178 -10.88 -26.52 8.72
C LYS A 178 -12.10 -25.64 8.98
N ALA A 179 -12.27 -24.58 8.18
CA ALA A 179 -13.48 -23.76 8.14
C ALA A 179 -14.52 -24.33 7.17
N VAL A 180 -15.75 -23.81 7.19
CA VAL A 180 -16.80 -24.19 6.21
C VAL A 180 -16.34 -23.84 4.79
N ALA A 181 -15.67 -22.71 4.63
CA ALA A 181 -15.06 -22.29 3.38
C ALA A 181 -13.80 -21.43 3.65
N VAL A 182 -12.78 -21.60 2.81
CA VAL A 182 -11.54 -20.82 2.85
C VAL A 182 -11.29 -20.20 1.48
N LEU A 183 -11.70 -18.94 1.34
CA LEU A 183 -11.54 -18.16 0.13
C LEU A 183 -10.16 -17.49 0.15
N ASN A 184 -9.25 -18.05 -0.65
CA ASN A 184 -7.92 -17.48 -0.85
C ASN A 184 -7.39 -17.94 -2.21
N MET A 185 -7.14 -16.98 -3.10
CA MET A 185 -6.70 -17.24 -4.47
C MET A 185 -5.27 -17.76 -4.56
N LYS A 186 -4.44 -17.60 -3.50
CA LYS A 186 -3.04 -18.08 -3.46
C LYS A 186 -2.92 -19.54 -3.02
N ARG A 187 -4.01 -20.20 -2.63
CA ARG A 187 -4.01 -21.64 -2.35
C ARG A 187 -3.59 -22.43 -3.59
N LYS A 188 -2.83 -23.49 -3.40
CA LYS A 188 -2.33 -24.36 -4.49
C LYS A 188 -3.46 -25.04 -5.29
N ASP A 189 -4.62 -25.28 -4.63
CA ASP A 189 -5.80 -25.93 -5.22
C ASP A 189 -6.84 -24.90 -5.74
N CYS A 190 -6.53 -23.60 -5.75
CA CYS A 190 -7.43 -22.55 -6.23
C CYS A 190 -7.05 -22.15 -7.66
N LEU A 191 -8.02 -22.25 -8.58
CA LEU A 191 -7.86 -21.92 -10.00
C LEU A 191 -8.26 -20.47 -10.35
N TYR A 192 -8.55 -19.64 -9.34
CA TYR A 192 -8.91 -18.25 -9.58
C TYR A 192 -7.80 -17.53 -10.34
N PRO A 193 -8.10 -16.88 -11.48
CA PRO A 193 -7.04 -16.40 -12.41
C PRO A 193 -6.16 -15.31 -11.83
N PHE A 194 -6.74 -14.37 -11.03
CA PHE A 194 -6.01 -13.24 -10.46
C PHE A 194 -5.60 -13.54 -9.01
N LYS A 195 -4.29 -13.51 -8.73
CA LYS A 195 -3.73 -13.94 -7.43
C LYS A 195 -3.47 -12.82 -6.43
N GLU A 196 -3.72 -11.57 -6.81
CA GLU A 196 -3.25 -10.39 -6.07
C GLU A 196 -4.40 -9.51 -5.53
N LEU A 197 -5.60 -10.08 -5.33
CA LEU A 197 -6.67 -9.35 -4.64
C LEU A 197 -6.22 -8.95 -3.23
N SER A 198 -6.67 -7.79 -2.73
CA SER A 198 -6.58 -7.45 -1.31
C SER A 198 -7.57 -8.26 -0.47
N GLY A 199 -7.45 -8.25 0.86
CA GLY A 199 -8.40 -8.94 1.74
C GLY A 199 -9.83 -8.43 1.57
N CYS A 200 -10.01 -7.11 1.44
CA CYS A 200 -11.29 -6.50 1.07
C CYS A 200 -11.77 -6.96 -0.31
N GLY A 201 -10.85 -7.14 -1.27
CA GLY A 201 -11.14 -7.67 -2.60
C GLY A 201 -11.69 -9.11 -2.55
N VAL A 202 -11.13 -9.98 -1.70
CA VAL A 202 -11.66 -11.33 -1.48
C VAL A 202 -13.06 -11.28 -0.86
N GLY A 203 -13.27 -10.42 0.14
CA GLY A 203 -14.59 -10.15 0.73
C GLY A 203 -15.60 -9.67 -0.32
N PHE A 204 -15.20 -8.77 -1.21
CA PHE A 204 -16.05 -8.31 -2.31
C PHE A 204 -16.43 -9.44 -3.27
N LYS A 205 -15.53 -10.40 -3.55
CA LYS A 205 -15.86 -11.58 -4.37
C LYS A 205 -16.92 -12.45 -3.72
N LEU A 206 -16.94 -12.59 -2.41
CA LEU A 206 -18.03 -13.27 -1.69
C LEU A 206 -19.34 -12.52 -1.84
N VAL A 207 -19.34 -11.19 -1.70
CA VAL A 207 -20.53 -10.34 -1.94
C VAL A 207 -21.01 -10.48 -3.37
N GLN A 208 -20.11 -10.46 -4.36
CA GLN A 208 -20.44 -10.63 -5.78
C GLN A 208 -21.10 -11.99 -6.05
N ALA A 209 -20.51 -13.06 -5.50
CA ALA A 209 -21.06 -14.42 -5.66
C ALA A 209 -22.45 -14.58 -5.00
N TYR A 210 -22.62 -14.01 -3.80
CA TYR A 210 -23.92 -13.99 -3.14
C TYR A 210 -24.96 -13.21 -3.94
N ALA A 211 -24.59 -12.02 -4.44
CA ALA A 211 -25.47 -11.20 -5.27
C ALA A 211 -25.91 -11.94 -6.55
N GLN A 212 -24.98 -12.61 -7.24
CA GLN A 212 -25.30 -13.46 -8.40
C GLN A 212 -26.29 -14.59 -8.03
N ARG A 213 -26.06 -15.28 -6.92
CA ARG A 213 -26.93 -16.38 -6.45
C ARG A 213 -28.35 -15.90 -6.12
N ARG A 214 -28.47 -14.69 -5.57
CA ARG A 214 -29.76 -14.10 -5.14
C ARG A 214 -30.43 -13.24 -6.22
N GLY A 215 -29.78 -13.02 -7.37
CA GLY A 215 -30.30 -12.15 -8.42
C GLY A 215 -30.35 -10.67 -8.02
N ILE A 216 -29.43 -10.23 -7.16
CA ILE A 216 -29.30 -8.82 -6.75
C ILE A 216 -28.61 -8.05 -7.88
N ASP A 217 -29.12 -6.85 -8.19
CA ASP A 217 -28.54 -5.98 -9.21
C ASP A 217 -27.08 -5.67 -8.88
N PRO A 218 -26.12 -5.87 -9.80
CA PRO A 218 -24.72 -5.50 -9.61
C PRO A 218 -24.51 -4.04 -9.15
N GLN A 219 -25.38 -3.11 -9.51
CA GLN A 219 -25.29 -1.71 -9.07
C GLN A 219 -25.38 -1.58 -7.54
N GLU A 220 -26.10 -2.46 -6.86
CA GLU A 220 -26.20 -2.48 -5.39
C GLU A 220 -24.88 -2.78 -4.70
N ILE A 221 -24.00 -3.57 -5.36
CA ILE A 221 -22.70 -3.90 -4.80
C ILE A 221 -21.60 -2.91 -5.27
N TYR A 222 -21.77 -2.24 -6.41
CA TYR A 222 -20.77 -1.29 -6.92
C TYR A 222 -20.68 -0.01 -6.08
N ARG A 223 -21.68 0.31 -5.26
CA ARG A 223 -21.59 1.39 -4.25
C ARG A 223 -20.50 1.14 -3.19
N LEU A 224 -20.01 -0.09 -3.07
CA LEU A 224 -18.97 -0.49 -2.12
C LEU A 224 -17.54 -0.28 -2.67
N LEU A 225 -17.40 0.00 -3.97
CA LEU A 225 -16.09 0.17 -4.63
C LEU A 225 -15.18 1.25 -4.02
N PRO A 226 -15.70 2.35 -3.40
CA PRO A 226 -14.86 3.28 -2.64
C PRO A 226 -14.00 2.62 -1.56
N LEU A 227 -14.56 1.66 -0.82
CA LEU A 227 -13.84 0.91 0.23
C LEU A 227 -12.74 0.02 -0.36
N LEU A 228 -13.01 -0.58 -1.52
CA LEU A 228 -12.00 -1.36 -2.27
C LEU A 228 -10.83 -0.50 -2.75
N ALA A 229 -11.09 0.71 -3.27
CA ALA A 229 -10.02 1.61 -3.67
C ALA A 229 -9.12 1.99 -2.48
N MET A 230 -9.71 2.21 -1.30
CA MET A 230 -8.96 2.48 -0.07
C MET A 230 -8.11 1.28 0.37
N SER A 231 -8.69 0.09 0.36
CA SER A 231 -8.00 -1.17 0.66
C SER A 231 -6.79 -1.37 -0.28
N ILE A 232 -7.03 -1.40 -1.59
CA ILE A 232 -6.01 -1.62 -2.62
C ILE A 232 -4.85 -0.61 -2.50
N ALA A 233 -5.18 0.67 -2.25
CA ALA A 233 -4.18 1.72 -2.08
C ALA A 233 -3.33 1.53 -0.83
N SER A 234 -3.93 1.10 0.28
CA SER A 234 -3.28 1.10 1.60
C SER A 234 -2.55 -0.19 1.91
N ASP A 235 -2.99 -1.32 1.36
CA ASP A 235 -2.35 -2.62 1.54
C ASP A 235 -1.21 -2.87 0.53
N ILE A 236 -0.97 -1.90 -0.38
CA ILE A 236 0.14 -1.92 -1.34
C ILE A 236 0.10 -3.15 -2.25
N VAL A 237 -1.08 -3.72 -2.51
CA VAL A 237 -1.25 -4.79 -3.48
C VAL A 237 -1.06 -4.28 -4.91
N PRO A 238 -0.64 -5.13 -5.87
CA PRO A 238 -0.45 -4.71 -7.27
C PRO A 238 -1.71 -4.09 -7.89
N VAL A 239 -1.58 -2.88 -8.44
CA VAL A 239 -2.64 -2.14 -9.14
C VAL A 239 -2.71 -2.62 -10.60
N THR A 240 -2.90 -3.92 -10.76
CA THR A 240 -3.01 -4.62 -12.05
C THR A 240 -4.31 -5.42 -12.08
N GLY A 241 -4.67 -5.99 -13.23
CA GLY A 241 -5.83 -6.88 -13.36
C GLY A 241 -7.09 -6.34 -12.70
N GLU A 242 -7.73 -7.16 -11.85
CA GLU A 242 -8.96 -6.78 -11.15
C GLU A 242 -8.75 -5.64 -10.15
N ASN A 243 -7.62 -5.59 -9.44
CA ASN A 243 -7.34 -4.49 -8.51
C ASN A 243 -7.35 -3.14 -9.22
N ARG A 244 -6.78 -3.06 -10.44
CA ARG A 244 -6.82 -1.82 -11.21
C ARG A 244 -8.23 -1.43 -11.63
N ILE A 245 -9.05 -2.40 -12.06
CA ILE A 245 -10.46 -2.16 -12.41
C ILE A 245 -11.24 -1.64 -11.19
N LEU A 246 -11.11 -2.33 -10.06
CA LEU A 246 -11.79 -1.98 -8.80
C LEU A 246 -11.36 -0.62 -8.27
N ALA A 247 -10.04 -0.33 -8.27
CA ALA A 247 -9.51 0.96 -7.85
C ALA A 247 -9.95 2.10 -8.78
N PHE A 248 -9.97 1.88 -10.10
CA PHE A 248 -10.43 2.86 -11.08
C PHE A 248 -11.88 3.29 -10.82
N TYR A 249 -12.79 2.34 -10.67
CA TYR A 249 -14.20 2.65 -10.41
C TYR A 249 -14.42 3.16 -8.98
N GLY A 250 -13.68 2.64 -8.01
CA GLY A 250 -13.74 3.11 -6.63
C GLY A 250 -13.31 4.58 -6.47
N LEU A 251 -12.20 4.99 -7.10
CA LEU A 251 -11.77 6.39 -7.14
C LEU A 251 -12.79 7.31 -7.83
N ARG A 252 -13.37 6.86 -8.94
CA ARG A 252 -14.44 7.61 -9.61
C ARG A 252 -15.65 7.78 -8.72
N ALA A 253 -16.04 6.74 -8.01
CA ALA A 253 -17.15 6.79 -7.07
C ALA A 253 -16.86 7.73 -5.88
N ILE A 254 -15.65 7.71 -5.31
CA ILE A 254 -15.21 8.67 -4.28
C ILE A 254 -15.34 10.12 -4.79
N ASN A 255 -14.91 10.37 -6.02
CA ASN A 255 -14.92 11.70 -6.60
C ASN A 255 -16.31 12.18 -7.05
N ALA A 256 -17.21 11.26 -7.38
CA ALA A 256 -18.56 11.59 -7.82
C ALA A 256 -19.54 11.75 -6.64
N MET A 257 -19.54 10.80 -5.71
CA MET A 257 -20.48 10.75 -4.59
C MET A 257 -19.87 9.97 -3.41
N PRO A 258 -18.96 10.57 -2.65
CA PRO A 258 -18.36 9.93 -1.49
C PRO A 258 -19.42 9.65 -0.42
N SER A 259 -19.26 8.55 0.32
CA SER A 259 -20.10 8.29 1.49
C SER A 259 -19.88 9.35 2.57
N VAL A 260 -20.81 9.43 3.51
CA VAL A 260 -20.77 10.39 4.63
C VAL A 260 -19.45 10.30 5.41
N GLY A 261 -18.98 9.08 5.71
CA GLY A 261 -17.71 8.85 6.37
C GLY A 261 -16.50 9.32 5.55
N LEU A 262 -16.51 9.07 4.22
CA LEU A 262 -15.43 9.54 3.35
C LEU A 262 -15.41 11.07 3.20
N GLN A 263 -16.57 11.73 3.15
CA GLN A 263 -16.65 13.19 3.17
C GLN A 263 -16.04 13.76 4.44
N ALA A 264 -16.34 13.17 5.60
CA ALA A 264 -15.78 13.58 6.87
C ALA A 264 -14.24 13.42 6.90
N ILE A 265 -13.69 12.33 6.35
CA ILE A 265 -12.23 12.17 6.20
C ILE A 265 -11.66 13.25 5.28
N MET A 266 -12.28 13.53 4.13
CA MET A 266 -11.83 14.58 3.21
C MET A 266 -11.78 15.94 3.88
N GLN A 267 -12.77 16.26 4.71
CA GLN A 267 -12.83 17.50 5.46
C GLN A 267 -11.69 17.64 6.46
N VAL A 268 -11.45 16.66 7.33
CA VAL A 268 -10.35 16.71 8.31
C VAL A 268 -8.97 16.59 7.65
N ALA A 269 -8.89 16.00 6.47
CA ALA A 269 -7.67 15.92 5.67
C ALA A 269 -7.36 17.19 4.86
N GLY A 270 -8.28 18.19 4.82
CA GLY A 270 -8.11 19.44 4.09
C GLY A 270 -8.10 19.29 2.57
N ILE A 271 -8.84 18.32 2.04
CA ILE A 271 -8.94 18.04 0.59
C ILE A 271 -10.39 18.13 0.07
N GLU A 272 -11.28 18.69 0.85
CA GLU A 272 -12.67 18.93 0.45
C GLU A 272 -12.74 19.75 -0.85
N GLY A 273 -13.58 19.33 -1.79
CA GLY A 273 -13.73 19.97 -3.10
C GLY A 273 -12.57 19.74 -4.09
N LYS A 274 -11.59 18.91 -3.75
CA LYS A 274 -10.50 18.50 -4.65
C LYS A 274 -10.67 17.07 -5.10
N PRO A 275 -10.27 16.73 -6.34
CA PRO A 275 -10.22 15.34 -6.76
C PRO A 275 -9.30 14.50 -5.87
N VAL A 276 -9.83 13.38 -5.37
CA VAL A 276 -9.06 12.39 -4.60
C VAL A 276 -8.29 11.51 -5.56
N THR A 277 -7.02 11.28 -5.27
CA THR A 277 -6.11 10.41 -6.02
C THR A 277 -5.71 9.18 -5.21
N MET A 278 -5.06 8.18 -5.84
CA MET A 278 -4.46 7.05 -5.11
C MET A 278 -3.47 7.52 -4.04
N ASN A 279 -2.67 8.54 -4.34
CA ASN A 279 -1.74 9.12 -3.36
C ASN A 279 -2.48 9.70 -2.14
N ASP A 280 -3.63 10.33 -2.33
CA ASP A 280 -4.44 10.80 -1.20
C ASP A 280 -4.94 9.63 -0.35
N LEU A 281 -5.36 8.52 -0.98
CA LEU A 281 -5.76 7.32 -0.24
C LEU A 281 -4.59 6.76 0.58
N VAL A 282 -3.39 6.64 -0.01
CA VAL A 282 -2.18 6.14 0.66
C VAL A 282 -1.70 7.06 1.78
N TYR A 283 -1.65 8.40 1.54
CA TYR A 283 -0.95 9.32 2.43
C TYR A 283 -1.86 10.18 3.31
N LYS A 284 -3.17 10.26 3.02
CA LYS A 284 -4.13 11.05 3.80
C LYS A 284 -5.20 10.20 4.46
N PHE A 285 -5.81 9.25 3.74
CA PHE A 285 -6.84 8.38 4.31
C PHE A 285 -6.24 7.23 5.13
N GLY A 286 -5.37 6.43 4.50
CA GLY A 286 -4.78 5.26 5.12
C GLY A 286 -4.11 5.52 6.48
N PRO A 287 -3.24 6.55 6.63
CA PRO A 287 -2.61 6.85 7.90
C PRO A 287 -3.59 7.21 9.03
N ARG A 288 -4.73 7.86 8.71
CA ARG A 288 -5.78 8.17 9.68
C ARG A 288 -6.49 6.90 10.15
N ILE A 289 -6.95 6.08 9.22
CA ILE A 289 -7.60 4.80 9.52
C ILE A 289 -6.66 3.90 10.35
N ASN A 290 -5.41 3.73 9.90
CA ASN A 290 -4.40 2.96 10.61
C ASN A 290 -4.08 3.51 12.02
N ALA A 291 -4.18 4.82 12.24
CA ALA A 291 -3.92 5.42 13.54
C ALA A 291 -4.95 4.97 14.59
N ALA A 292 -6.22 4.75 14.21
CA ALA A 292 -7.22 4.21 15.11
C ALA A 292 -6.76 2.86 15.69
N GLY A 293 -6.34 1.90 14.85
CA GLY A 293 -5.85 0.58 15.28
C GLY A 293 -4.49 0.61 16.01
N ARG A 294 -3.72 1.71 15.90
CA ARG A 294 -2.41 1.87 16.58
C ARG A 294 -2.50 2.55 17.94
N ILE A 295 -3.44 3.46 18.11
CA ILE A 295 -3.55 4.32 19.31
C ILE A 295 -4.72 3.89 20.17
N LYS A 296 -5.82 3.38 19.56
CA LYS A 296 -7.03 3.00 20.29
C LYS A 296 -7.65 1.67 19.81
N SER A 297 -8.50 1.71 18.80
CA SER A 297 -9.19 0.52 18.28
C SER A 297 -9.57 0.68 16.81
N GLY A 298 -9.33 -0.34 15.99
CA GLY A 298 -9.78 -0.37 14.59
C GLY A 298 -11.31 -0.30 14.43
N ALA A 299 -12.07 -0.64 15.47
CA ALA A 299 -13.52 -0.52 15.46
C ALA A 299 -14.01 0.93 15.27
N GLU A 300 -13.24 1.95 15.70
CA GLU A 300 -13.56 3.36 15.44
C GLU A 300 -13.53 3.69 13.94
N ALA A 301 -12.56 3.12 13.21
CA ALA A 301 -12.48 3.27 11.76
C ALA A 301 -13.71 2.65 11.07
N VAL A 302 -14.11 1.44 11.49
CA VAL A 302 -15.32 0.80 10.94
C VAL A 302 -16.56 1.67 11.21
N ARG A 303 -16.72 2.21 12.41
CA ARG A 303 -17.85 3.11 12.73
C ARG A 303 -17.92 4.30 11.79
N LEU A 304 -16.80 4.96 11.54
CA LEU A 304 -16.72 6.06 10.60
C LEU A 304 -17.14 5.64 9.18
N LEU A 305 -16.68 4.48 8.71
CA LEU A 305 -16.91 4.03 7.33
C LEU A 305 -18.35 3.57 7.06
N ILE A 306 -19.09 3.10 8.10
CA ILE A 306 -20.45 2.56 7.96
C ILE A 306 -21.57 3.50 8.40
N THR A 307 -21.27 4.64 8.98
CA THR A 307 -22.29 5.58 9.46
C THR A 307 -22.93 6.37 8.32
N ASP A 308 -24.24 6.58 8.41
CA ASP A 308 -25.01 7.47 7.53
C ASP A 308 -25.31 8.82 8.18
N ASP A 309 -24.92 9.00 9.45
CA ASP A 309 -25.10 10.25 10.20
C ASP A 309 -23.90 11.17 10.00
N ALA A 310 -24.12 12.33 9.38
CA ALA A 310 -23.04 13.27 9.03
C ALA A 310 -22.37 13.92 10.26
N GLU A 311 -23.13 14.17 11.33
CA GLU A 311 -22.59 14.75 12.56
C GLU A 311 -21.71 13.72 13.31
N ALA A 312 -22.20 12.51 13.43
CA ALA A 312 -21.44 11.39 14.00
C ALA A 312 -20.18 11.08 13.17
N ALA A 313 -20.28 11.07 11.83
CA ALA A 313 -19.14 10.86 10.95
C ALA A 313 -18.04 11.92 11.15
N LEU A 314 -18.44 13.19 11.24
CA LEU A 314 -17.49 14.28 11.45
C LEU A 314 -16.80 14.17 12.82
N GLN A 315 -17.53 13.74 13.86
CA GLN A 315 -16.94 13.51 15.17
C GLN A 315 -15.94 12.34 15.12
N PHE A 316 -16.31 11.20 14.55
CA PHE A 316 -15.40 10.06 14.39
C PHE A 316 -14.16 10.43 13.56
N ALA A 317 -14.33 11.20 12.49
CA ALA A 317 -13.20 11.64 11.66
C ALA A 317 -12.24 12.56 12.44
N LYS A 318 -12.75 13.46 13.28
CA LYS A 318 -11.92 14.31 14.16
C LYS A 318 -11.16 13.49 15.20
N ASP A 319 -11.81 12.50 15.80
CA ASP A 319 -11.17 11.62 16.79
C ASP A 319 -10.01 10.83 16.13
N ILE A 320 -10.27 10.26 14.96
CA ILE A 320 -9.25 9.53 14.18
C ILE A 320 -8.11 10.45 13.71
N ASP A 321 -8.41 11.70 13.32
CA ASP A 321 -7.38 12.67 12.96
C ASP A 321 -6.52 13.06 14.17
N SER A 322 -7.11 13.17 15.37
CA SER A 322 -6.37 13.35 16.63
C SER A 322 -5.42 12.17 16.89
N TYR A 323 -5.89 10.92 16.75
CA TYR A 323 -5.02 9.74 16.89
C TYR A 323 -3.89 9.73 15.86
N ASN A 324 -4.16 10.20 14.64
CA ASN A 324 -3.13 10.32 13.62
C ASN A 324 -2.11 11.43 13.96
N GLN A 325 -2.54 12.51 14.63
CA GLN A 325 -1.62 13.52 15.13
C GLN A 325 -0.73 12.95 16.24
N ASP A 326 -1.32 12.29 17.25
CA ASP A 326 -0.59 11.63 18.34
C ASP A 326 0.44 10.63 17.77
N ARG A 327 0.02 9.82 16.80
CA ARG A 327 0.92 8.89 16.11
C ARG A 327 2.09 9.61 15.43
N ARG A 328 1.86 10.78 14.79
CA ARG A 328 2.91 11.59 14.16
C ARG A 328 3.89 12.13 15.18
N ASP A 329 3.39 12.59 16.32
CA ASP A 329 4.21 13.13 17.39
C ASP A 329 5.09 12.05 18.02
N TYR A 330 4.54 10.86 18.29
CA TYR A 330 5.32 9.70 18.72
C TYR A 330 6.35 9.26 17.68
N ASP A 331 5.99 9.22 16.42
CA ASP A 331 6.86 8.83 15.31
C ASP A 331 8.01 9.83 15.13
N SER A 332 7.74 11.15 15.15
CA SER A 332 8.76 12.18 15.06
C SER A 332 9.73 12.09 16.24
N LYS A 333 9.21 12.04 17.47
CA LYS A 333 10.01 11.89 18.68
C LYS A 333 10.90 10.65 18.62
N THR A 334 10.34 9.48 18.27
CA THR A 334 11.09 8.24 18.17
C THR A 334 12.19 8.32 17.12
N THR A 335 11.90 8.92 15.97
CA THR A 335 12.86 9.09 14.87
C THR A 335 13.99 10.04 15.28
N ASP A 336 13.67 11.19 15.88
CA ASP A 336 14.66 12.19 16.30
C ASP A 336 15.60 11.63 17.37
N GLU A 337 15.07 10.94 18.38
CA GLU A 337 15.86 10.29 19.43
C GLU A 337 16.74 9.16 18.87
N ALA A 338 16.24 8.37 17.92
CA ALA A 338 17.02 7.34 17.24
C ALA A 338 18.16 7.95 16.41
N LEU A 339 17.91 9.05 15.69
CA LEU A 339 18.95 9.78 14.96
C LEU A 339 20.02 10.34 15.90
N GLU A 340 19.63 10.87 17.06
CA GLU A 340 20.61 11.31 18.07
C GLU A 340 21.47 10.15 18.59
N GLN A 341 20.89 8.97 18.86
CA GLN A 341 21.66 7.78 19.25
C GLN A 341 22.70 7.42 18.20
N LEU A 342 22.28 7.42 16.91
CA LEU A 342 23.16 7.08 15.79
C LEU A 342 24.25 8.12 15.55
N GLN A 343 23.98 9.40 15.77
CA GLN A 343 24.99 10.48 15.66
C GLN A 343 26.04 10.40 16.76
N LYS A 344 25.67 9.92 17.94
CA LYS A 344 26.60 9.73 19.09
C LYS A 344 27.46 8.47 18.96
N ASP A 345 27.11 7.54 18.06
CA ASP A 345 27.88 6.32 17.81
C ASP A 345 29.02 6.59 16.80
N PRO A 346 30.31 6.59 17.24
CA PRO A 346 31.42 6.87 16.35
C PRO A 346 31.61 5.80 15.25
N MET A 347 31.05 4.60 15.45
CA MET A 347 31.13 3.51 14.49
C MET A 347 29.95 3.50 13.50
N ASN A 348 28.97 4.38 13.68
CA ASN A 348 27.75 4.38 12.85
C ASN A 348 28.02 4.46 11.35
N ALA A 349 29.00 5.28 10.94
CA ALA A 349 29.34 5.46 9.52
C ALA A 349 29.91 4.20 8.84
N ALA A 350 30.52 3.29 9.63
CA ALA A 350 31.13 2.06 9.15
C ALA A 350 30.17 0.85 9.16
N LYS A 351 28.98 0.99 9.75
CA LYS A 351 28.01 -0.11 9.89
C LYS A 351 27.17 -0.30 8.63
N HIS A 352 26.84 -1.55 8.35
CA HIS A 352 25.91 -1.97 7.29
C HIS A 352 24.47 -2.11 7.79
N THR A 353 24.25 -1.98 9.10
CA THR A 353 22.92 -2.08 9.74
C THR A 353 22.63 -0.89 10.64
N THR A 354 21.35 -0.71 10.96
CA THR A 354 20.88 0.17 12.02
C THR A 354 20.06 -0.65 13.00
N VAL A 355 20.53 -0.78 14.25
CA VAL A 355 19.77 -1.42 15.33
C VAL A 355 19.77 -0.50 16.53
N VAL A 356 18.60 0.08 16.84
CA VAL A 356 18.42 1.05 17.93
C VAL A 356 17.33 0.59 18.90
N TYR A 357 17.48 0.98 20.16
CA TYR A 357 16.58 0.63 21.24
C TYR A 357 16.36 1.80 22.20
N SER A 358 15.11 1.97 22.62
CA SER A 358 14.76 2.77 23.79
C SER A 358 13.54 2.17 24.48
N PRO A 359 13.52 2.11 25.83
CA PRO A 359 12.37 1.60 26.58
C PRO A 359 11.14 2.48 26.46
N ASP A 360 11.29 3.75 26.11
CA ASP A 360 10.24 4.77 26.12
C ASP A 360 9.53 4.95 24.78
N TRP A 361 9.95 4.23 23.74
CA TRP A 361 9.32 4.36 22.42
C TRP A 361 7.99 3.62 22.34
N HIS A 362 7.02 4.25 21.70
CA HIS A 362 5.70 3.67 21.57
C HIS A 362 5.71 2.52 20.55
N LYS A 363 5.27 1.32 20.96
CA LYS A 363 5.28 0.09 20.14
C LYS A 363 4.56 0.25 18.79
N GLY A 364 3.51 1.09 18.72
CA GLY A 364 2.73 1.34 17.51
C GLY A 364 3.46 2.11 16.42
N VAL A 365 4.62 2.76 16.72
CA VAL A 365 5.35 3.60 15.74
C VAL A 365 6.75 3.11 15.40
N VAL A 366 7.31 2.15 16.14
CA VAL A 366 8.68 1.66 15.88
C VAL A 366 8.88 1.15 14.44
N GLY A 367 7.85 0.59 13.82
CA GLY A 367 7.91 0.17 12.41
C GLY A 367 7.93 1.34 11.43
N ILE A 368 7.33 2.48 11.77
CA ILE A 368 7.35 3.70 10.96
C ILE A 368 8.73 4.36 11.10
N ALA A 369 9.22 4.48 12.32
CA ALA A 369 10.58 4.97 12.59
C ALA A 369 11.65 4.11 11.89
N ALA A 370 11.48 2.78 11.89
CA ALA A 370 12.37 1.88 11.15
C ALA A 370 12.41 2.20 9.65
N SER A 371 11.24 2.45 9.02
CA SER A 371 11.18 2.84 7.61
C SER A 371 11.93 4.16 7.35
N ARG A 372 11.71 5.19 8.18
CA ARG A 372 12.40 6.49 8.04
C ARG A 372 13.91 6.39 8.20
N LEU A 373 14.37 5.60 9.17
CA LEU A 373 15.80 5.37 9.35
C LEU A 373 16.40 4.57 8.19
N THR A 374 15.65 3.61 7.64
CA THR A 374 16.06 2.88 6.43
C THR A 374 16.21 3.85 5.25
N GLU A 375 15.27 4.76 5.03
CA GLU A 375 15.36 5.79 3.99
C GLU A 375 16.54 6.74 4.21
N THR A 376 16.80 7.13 5.46
CA THR A 376 17.89 8.07 5.81
C THR A 376 19.28 7.48 5.61
N TYR A 377 19.52 6.26 6.06
CA TYR A 377 20.83 5.60 6.02
C TYR A 377 20.97 4.57 4.91
N TYR A 378 19.88 4.21 4.28
CA TYR A 378 19.73 3.20 3.21
C TYR A 378 20.45 1.89 3.54
N ARG A 379 20.06 1.29 4.68
CA ARG A 379 20.57 -0.01 5.15
C ARG A 379 19.51 -0.74 5.98
N PRO A 380 19.59 -2.08 6.13
CA PRO A 380 18.68 -2.85 6.96
C PRO A 380 18.59 -2.28 8.38
N THR A 381 17.37 -1.98 8.83
CA THR A 381 17.12 -1.23 10.07
C THR A 381 16.16 -1.97 10.98
N ILE A 382 16.49 -2.02 12.26
CA ILE A 382 15.64 -2.57 13.33
C ILE A 382 15.49 -1.52 14.43
N VAL A 383 14.24 -1.24 14.80
CA VAL A 383 13.88 -0.34 15.91
C VAL A 383 13.13 -1.14 16.97
N LEU A 384 13.67 -1.13 18.20
CA LEU A 384 13.22 -1.93 19.33
C LEU A 384 12.72 -1.05 20.47
N THR A 385 11.73 -1.55 21.22
CA THR A 385 11.23 -0.91 22.45
C THR A 385 10.92 -1.97 23.50
N SER A 386 10.67 -1.54 24.75
CA SER A 386 10.33 -2.45 25.84
C SER A 386 8.98 -3.12 25.66
N GLY A 387 8.90 -4.38 26.05
CA GLY A 387 7.68 -5.15 26.29
C GLY A 387 7.58 -5.53 27.77
N GLU A 388 6.89 -6.63 28.06
CA GLU A 388 6.76 -7.19 29.40
C GLU A 388 7.93 -8.13 29.72
N ASP A 389 8.24 -8.34 31.00
CA ASP A 389 9.20 -9.34 31.51
C ASP A 389 10.60 -9.29 30.88
N ASP A 390 11.21 -8.10 30.79
CA ASP A 390 12.53 -7.90 30.18
C ASP A 390 12.62 -8.30 28.68
N ILE A 391 11.49 -8.55 28.05
CA ILE A 391 11.41 -8.78 26.62
C ILE A 391 11.35 -7.43 25.90
N ILE A 392 12.20 -7.25 24.91
CA ILE A 392 12.12 -6.14 23.96
C ILE A 392 11.52 -6.63 22.65
N SER A 393 10.76 -5.78 22.00
CA SER A 393 10.13 -6.11 20.72
C SER A 393 10.24 -4.95 19.75
N GLY A 394 10.23 -5.24 18.45
CA GLY A 394 10.35 -4.17 17.47
C GLY A 394 10.04 -4.61 16.05
N SER A 395 10.37 -3.71 15.14
CA SER A 395 10.15 -3.87 13.71
C SER A 395 11.43 -3.69 12.94
N ALA A 396 11.59 -4.53 11.93
CA ALA A 396 12.68 -4.49 10.97
C ALA A 396 12.17 -4.00 9.61
N ARG A 397 13.01 -3.25 8.90
CA ARG A 397 12.80 -2.79 7.52
C ARG A 397 14.07 -3.00 6.71
N SER A 398 13.90 -3.43 5.47
CA SER A 398 15.01 -3.71 4.56
C SER A 398 15.17 -2.62 3.51
N VAL A 399 16.34 -2.59 2.88
CA VAL A 399 16.57 -1.91 1.61
C VAL A 399 16.15 -2.80 0.43
N SER A 400 16.08 -2.20 -0.76
CA SER A 400 15.71 -2.94 -1.98
C SER A 400 16.56 -4.19 -2.16
N ASP A 401 15.88 -5.30 -2.48
CA ASP A 401 16.45 -6.60 -2.81
C ASP A 401 17.21 -7.37 -1.72
N PHE A 402 17.42 -6.79 -0.53
CA PHE A 402 18.02 -7.51 0.60
C PHE A 402 16.94 -8.24 1.43
N ASP A 403 17.18 -9.50 1.79
CA ASP A 403 16.26 -10.31 2.59
C ASP A 403 16.56 -10.17 4.09
N ILE A 404 15.83 -9.26 4.76
CA ILE A 404 15.99 -9.03 6.20
C ILE A 404 15.45 -10.18 7.05
N TYR A 405 14.46 -10.95 6.53
CA TYR A 405 13.93 -12.10 7.25
C TYR A 405 15.00 -13.18 7.44
N THR A 406 15.72 -13.53 6.38
CA THR A 406 16.83 -14.49 6.44
C THR A 406 17.95 -13.99 7.35
N ALA A 407 18.25 -12.68 7.33
CA ALA A 407 19.25 -12.10 8.24
C ALA A 407 18.85 -12.20 9.72
N ILE A 408 17.57 -11.97 10.05
CA ILE A 408 17.04 -12.14 11.41
C ILE A 408 17.03 -13.63 11.79
N ASP A 409 16.65 -14.51 10.88
CA ASP A 409 16.62 -15.96 11.10
C ASP A 409 18.00 -16.54 11.45
N SER A 410 19.09 -15.95 10.94
CA SER A 410 20.46 -16.34 11.30
C SER A 410 20.78 -16.13 12.79
N CYS A 411 19.98 -15.33 13.50
CA CYS A 411 20.09 -15.05 14.92
C CYS A 411 18.93 -15.71 15.72
N ARG A 412 18.24 -16.70 15.19
CA ARG A 412 17.02 -17.33 15.73
C ARG A 412 17.16 -17.74 17.19
N ASP A 413 18.31 -18.27 17.58
CA ASP A 413 18.60 -18.76 18.94
C ASP A 413 18.61 -17.64 20.02
N LEU A 414 18.71 -16.36 19.62
CA LEU A 414 18.62 -15.20 20.50
C LEU A 414 17.20 -14.62 20.57
N LEU A 415 16.26 -15.13 19.76
CA LEU A 415 14.92 -14.58 19.63
C LEU A 415 13.89 -15.41 20.39
N THR A 416 12.98 -14.74 21.07
CA THR A 416 11.79 -15.37 21.67
C THR A 416 10.67 -15.56 20.66
N ASN A 417 10.56 -14.64 19.70
CA ASN A 417 9.60 -14.70 18.60
C ASN A 417 10.09 -13.85 17.43
N PHE A 418 9.82 -14.28 16.20
CA PHE A 418 10.00 -13.45 15.00
C PHE A 418 9.12 -13.95 13.86
N GLY A 419 8.80 -13.04 12.94
CA GLY A 419 8.01 -13.35 11.76
C GLY A 419 7.99 -12.18 10.77
N GLY A 420 7.71 -12.47 9.52
CA GLY A 420 7.68 -11.44 8.48
C GLY A 420 8.02 -11.98 7.09
N HIS A 421 8.54 -11.10 6.26
CA HIS A 421 8.89 -11.34 4.87
C HIS A 421 10.21 -10.63 4.51
N LYS A 422 10.68 -10.82 3.29
CA LYS A 422 11.93 -10.26 2.74
C LYS A 422 12.17 -8.78 3.10
N PHE A 423 11.13 -7.93 3.12
CA PHE A 423 11.28 -6.48 3.26
C PHE A 423 10.91 -5.92 4.64
N ALA A 424 10.19 -6.69 5.44
CA ALA A 424 9.73 -6.28 6.77
C ALA A 424 9.52 -7.48 7.69
N ALA A 425 9.94 -7.33 8.94
CA ALA A 425 9.76 -8.36 9.97
C ALA A 425 9.46 -7.73 11.33
N GLY A 426 8.80 -8.51 12.18
CA GLY A 426 8.68 -8.26 13.61
C GLY A 426 9.55 -9.24 14.39
N LEU A 427 10.10 -8.82 15.52
CA LEU A 427 10.92 -9.69 16.35
C LEU A 427 10.83 -9.32 17.83
N SER A 428 11.13 -10.30 18.70
CA SER A 428 11.21 -10.10 20.14
C SER A 428 12.38 -10.92 20.71
N MET A 429 13.04 -10.40 21.72
CA MET A 429 14.16 -11.05 22.41
C MET A 429 14.27 -10.55 23.86
N HIS A 430 15.08 -11.20 24.68
CA HIS A 430 15.44 -10.62 25.98
C HIS A 430 16.42 -9.45 25.81
N LEU A 431 16.27 -8.40 26.62
CA LEU A 431 17.14 -7.23 26.56
C LEU A 431 18.64 -7.57 26.72
N LYS A 432 18.96 -8.57 27.54
CA LYS A 432 20.33 -9.05 27.73
C LYS A 432 21.01 -9.58 26.46
N ASP A 433 20.21 -10.08 25.50
CA ASP A 433 20.70 -10.69 24.26
C ASP A 433 20.90 -9.66 23.13
N LEU A 434 20.47 -8.39 23.33
CA LEU A 434 20.56 -7.33 22.33
C LEU A 434 22.00 -7.06 21.85
N PRO A 435 23.04 -6.97 22.70
CA PRO A 435 24.41 -6.70 22.21
C PRO A 435 24.93 -7.81 21.28
N GLU A 436 24.67 -9.07 21.61
CA GLU A 436 25.09 -10.20 20.77
C GLU A 436 24.27 -10.28 19.48
N PHE A 437 22.97 -9.99 19.55
CA PHE A 437 22.13 -9.87 18.36
C PHE A 437 22.65 -8.78 17.41
N GLN A 438 22.96 -7.57 17.92
CA GLN A 438 23.50 -6.48 17.11
C GLN A 438 24.80 -6.88 16.41
N ARG A 439 25.71 -7.56 17.11
CA ARG A 439 26.97 -8.03 16.55
C ARG A 439 26.76 -9.05 15.42
N ARG A 440 25.99 -10.09 15.67
CA ARG A 440 25.74 -11.17 14.70
C ARG A 440 24.94 -10.69 13.49
N PHE A 441 23.94 -9.85 13.72
CA PHE A 441 23.13 -9.27 12.65
C PHE A 441 23.99 -8.38 11.73
N GLU A 442 24.87 -7.53 12.30
CA GLU A 442 25.83 -6.74 11.52
C GLU A 442 26.77 -7.63 10.71
N GLU A 443 27.38 -8.65 11.32
CA GLU A 443 28.29 -9.58 10.64
C GLU A 443 27.58 -10.31 9.47
N TYR A 444 26.35 -10.76 9.67
CA TYR A 444 25.58 -11.41 8.62
C TYR A 444 25.30 -10.44 7.46
N VAL A 445 24.78 -9.26 7.76
CA VAL A 445 24.44 -8.27 6.73
C VAL A 445 25.69 -7.82 5.99
N ALA A 446 26.79 -7.49 6.67
CA ALA A 446 28.04 -7.09 6.05
C ALA A 446 28.61 -8.14 5.08
N ALA A 447 28.39 -9.43 5.37
CA ALA A 447 28.84 -10.54 4.51
C ALA A 447 27.93 -10.79 3.30
N HIS A 448 26.67 -10.35 3.31
CA HIS A 448 25.67 -10.74 2.29
C HIS A 448 25.07 -9.55 1.51
N ILE A 449 25.20 -8.32 2.00
CA ILE A 449 24.69 -7.16 1.28
C ILE A 449 25.63 -6.77 0.14
N THR A 450 25.08 -6.55 -1.07
CA THR A 450 25.90 -6.11 -2.20
C THR A 450 26.02 -4.59 -2.29
N PRO A 451 27.05 -4.04 -2.97
CA PRO A 451 27.19 -2.60 -3.19
C PRO A 451 25.98 -1.96 -3.88
N GLU A 452 25.30 -2.70 -4.76
CA GLU A 452 24.10 -2.25 -5.46
C GLU A 452 22.92 -2.11 -4.50
N GLN A 453 22.78 -3.02 -3.53
CA GLN A 453 21.76 -2.97 -2.47
C GLN A 453 21.98 -1.87 -1.44
N GLN A 454 23.17 -1.29 -1.39
CA GLN A 454 23.52 -0.18 -0.50
C GLN A 454 23.26 1.20 -1.13
N ARG A 455 22.75 1.27 -2.34
CA ARG A 455 22.45 2.52 -3.03
C ARG A 455 20.97 2.57 -3.43
N PRO A 456 20.27 3.68 -3.15
CA PRO A 456 18.92 3.85 -3.66
C PRO A 456 18.93 3.83 -5.18
N ALA A 457 17.89 3.28 -5.78
CA ALA A 457 17.74 3.24 -7.22
C ALA A 457 16.41 3.87 -7.64
N LEU A 458 16.41 4.51 -8.82
CA LEU A 458 15.22 4.96 -9.53
C LEU A 458 15.05 4.11 -10.79
N ASP A 459 13.91 3.47 -10.91
CA ASP A 459 13.56 2.72 -12.11
C ASP A 459 12.95 3.69 -13.14
N VAL A 460 13.71 3.93 -14.21
CA VAL A 460 13.37 4.83 -15.30
C VAL A 460 12.66 4.06 -16.39
N GLU A 461 11.47 4.49 -16.77
CA GLU A 461 10.65 3.83 -17.81
C GLU A 461 11.27 4.00 -19.21
N ALA A 462 11.73 5.21 -19.51
CA ALA A 462 12.34 5.52 -20.81
C ALA A 462 13.26 6.75 -20.73
N GLU A 463 14.29 6.77 -21.57
CA GLU A 463 15.01 7.98 -21.97
C GLU A 463 14.21 8.68 -23.07
N VAL A 464 14.05 10.00 -22.97
CA VAL A 464 13.15 10.81 -23.80
C VAL A 464 13.79 12.14 -24.17
N GLU A 465 13.29 12.77 -25.26
CA GLU A 465 13.55 14.16 -25.58
C GLU A 465 12.42 15.06 -25.02
N LEU A 466 12.66 16.34 -24.78
CA LEU A 466 11.62 17.24 -24.29
C LEU A 466 10.42 17.37 -25.25
N SER A 467 10.67 17.19 -26.55
CA SER A 467 9.62 17.17 -27.58
C SER A 467 8.62 16.02 -27.44
N ASP A 468 9.00 14.92 -26.78
CA ASP A 468 8.10 13.79 -26.51
C ASP A 468 7.08 14.12 -25.39
N MET A 469 7.39 15.11 -24.55
CA MET A 469 6.66 15.45 -23.32
C MET A 469 5.58 16.50 -23.59
N ASP A 470 4.67 16.20 -24.48
CA ASP A 470 3.56 17.05 -24.88
C ASP A 470 2.22 16.70 -24.20
N TRP A 471 1.17 17.47 -24.49
CA TRP A 471 -0.18 17.22 -23.99
C TRP A 471 -0.78 15.89 -24.46
N LYS A 472 -0.35 15.35 -25.62
CA LYS A 472 -0.81 14.05 -26.11
C LYS A 472 -0.23 12.95 -25.21
N MET A 473 1.06 13.03 -24.88
CA MET A 473 1.71 12.12 -23.94
C MET A 473 1.05 12.22 -22.55
N TYR A 474 0.85 13.42 -22.01
CA TYR A 474 0.22 13.60 -20.71
C TYR A 474 -1.17 12.95 -20.64
N LYS A 475 -2.02 13.11 -21.65
CA LYS A 475 -3.32 12.45 -21.75
C LYS A 475 -3.21 10.92 -21.78
N ILE A 476 -2.21 10.37 -22.46
CA ILE A 476 -1.96 8.93 -22.44
C ILE A 476 -1.59 8.48 -21.03
N LEU A 477 -0.71 9.20 -20.32
CA LEU A 477 -0.36 8.90 -18.94
C LEU A 477 -1.58 8.91 -18.02
N GLN A 478 -2.47 9.88 -18.15
CA GLN A 478 -3.74 9.91 -17.40
C GLN A 478 -4.62 8.66 -17.67
N CYS A 479 -4.60 8.14 -18.90
CA CYS A 479 -5.34 6.90 -19.23
C CYS A 479 -4.74 5.64 -18.57
N LEU A 480 -3.48 5.70 -18.12
CA LEU A 480 -2.83 4.59 -17.41
C LEU A 480 -3.19 4.55 -15.92
N GLU A 481 -3.74 5.62 -15.36
CA GLU A 481 -4.19 5.67 -13.97
C GLU A 481 -5.29 4.63 -13.66
N PRO A 482 -5.44 4.23 -12.40
CA PRO A 482 -4.68 4.62 -11.21
C PRO A 482 -3.29 3.96 -11.16
N PHE A 483 -2.28 4.74 -10.70
CA PHE A 483 -0.94 4.22 -10.48
C PHE A 483 -0.79 3.60 -9.08
N GLY A 484 0.14 2.65 -8.97
CA GLY A 484 0.49 1.95 -7.74
C GLY A 484 1.43 0.78 -8.06
N PRO A 485 1.70 -0.13 -7.10
CA PRO A 485 2.58 -1.28 -7.32
C PRO A 485 2.17 -2.08 -8.57
N GLY A 486 3.14 -2.43 -9.42
CA GLY A 486 2.92 -3.15 -10.68
C GLY A 486 2.28 -2.32 -11.80
N ASN A 487 1.90 -1.08 -11.53
CA ASN A 487 1.50 -0.05 -12.48
C ASN A 487 2.06 1.29 -12.03
N GLU A 488 3.37 1.37 -11.90
CA GLU A 488 4.07 2.56 -11.42
C GLU A 488 3.87 3.74 -12.37
N ARG A 489 3.89 4.95 -11.81
CA ARG A 489 3.89 6.16 -12.61
C ARG A 489 5.18 6.20 -13.43
N PRO A 490 5.11 6.38 -14.78
CA PRO A 490 6.29 6.40 -15.61
C PRO A 490 7.25 7.53 -15.23
N LEU A 491 8.48 7.17 -14.88
CA LEU A 491 9.60 8.08 -14.64
C LEU A 491 10.43 8.19 -15.92
N PHE A 492 10.69 9.40 -16.36
CA PHE A 492 11.42 9.68 -17.59
C PHE A 492 12.81 10.22 -17.28
N LEU A 493 13.77 9.91 -18.15
CA LEU A 493 15.11 10.50 -18.15
C LEU A 493 15.29 11.41 -19.37
N CYS A 494 15.73 12.63 -19.14
CA CYS A 494 16.19 13.50 -20.20
C CYS A 494 17.63 13.95 -19.91
N ARG A 495 18.48 13.93 -20.94
CA ARG A 495 19.90 14.22 -20.79
C ARG A 495 20.30 15.56 -21.39
N ASN A 496 21.43 16.08 -20.89
CA ASN A 496 22.11 17.25 -21.42
C ASN A 496 21.24 18.51 -21.49
N LEU A 497 20.29 18.66 -20.57
CA LEU A 497 19.47 19.86 -20.49
C LEU A 497 20.26 21.02 -19.89
N ILE A 498 20.03 22.21 -20.41
CA ILE A 498 20.65 23.46 -19.94
C ILE A 498 19.59 24.42 -19.42
N ASN A 499 20.02 25.40 -18.63
CA ASN A 499 19.15 26.49 -18.20
C ASN A 499 18.69 27.30 -19.45
N ASN A 500 17.38 27.47 -19.60
CA ASN A 500 16.81 28.33 -20.65
C ASN A 500 16.96 29.82 -20.27
N ARG A 501 16.37 30.24 -19.15
CA ARG A 501 16.43 31.64 -18.69
C ARG A 501 16.30 31.81 -17.17
N ASN A 502 15.46 31.04 -16.52
CA ASN A 502 14.90 31.41 -15.21
C ASN A 502 15.01 30.29 -14.16
N THR A 503 15.96 29.37 -14.33
CA THR A 503 16.26 28.38 -13.28
C THR A 503 16.83 29.11 -12.07
N ARG A 504 16.24 28.88 -10.88
CA ARG A 504 16.63 29.52 -9.64
C ARG A 504 16.23 28.72 -8.41
N ALA A 505 16.97 28.88 -7.34
CA ALA A 505 16.57 28.40 -6.03
C ALA A 505 15.34 29.18 -5.51
N VAL A 506 14.42 28.48 -4.87
CA VAL A 506 13.17 29.00 -4.28
C VAL A 506 12.98 28.45 -2.86
N SER A 507 12.02 29.01 -2.11
CA SER A 507 11.72 28.59 -0.74
C SER A 507 12.98 28.60 0.16
N ASP A 508 13.62 29.77 0.27
CA ASP A 508 14.86 29.99 1.05
C ASP A 508 16.03 29.08 0.63
N GLY A 509 16.12 28.81 -0.67
CA GLY A 509 17.20 27.99 -1.24
C GLY A 509 17.00 26.48 -1.14
N ARG A 510 15.88 26.01 -0.59
CA ARG A 510 15.64 24.56 -0.40
C ARG A 510 15.25 23.83 -1.67
N HIS A 511 14.49 24.46 -2.55
CA HIS A 511 13.96 23.85 -3.76
C HIS A 511 14.50 24.56 -4.99
N LEU A 512 14.42 23.92 -6.15
CA LEU A 512 14.88 24.45 -7.40
C LEU A 512 13.71 24.60 -8.38
N HIS A 513 13.38 25.84 -8.77
CA HIS A 513 12.54 26.09 -9.92
C HIS A 513 13.39 25.88 -11.17
N LEU A 514 12.94 25.04 -12.06
CA LEU A 514 13.60 24.68 -13.31
C LEU A 514 12.94 25.41 -14.50
N ASP A 515 13.76 25.91 -15.40
CA ASP A 515 13.38 26.36 -16.72
C ASP A 515 14.45 25.82 -17.67
N LEU A 516 14.22 24.64 -18.21
CA LEU A 516 15.21 23.84 -18.91
C LEU A 516 14.92 23.77 -20.41
N THR A 517 15.96 23.60 -21.22
CA THR A 517 15.84 23.38 -22.65
C THR A 517 16.89 22.42 -23.18
N ASP A 518 16.51 21.67 -24.22
CA ASP A 518 17.41 20.92 -25.12
C ASP A 518 17.86 21.75 -26.33
N ARG A 519 17.58 23.09 -26.35
CA ARG A 519 17.75 24.09 -27.42
C ARG A 519 16.65 24.09 -28.49
N MET A 520 15.78 23.10 -28.51
CA MET A 520 14.63 23.04 -29.43
C MET A 520 13.32 23.34 -28.70
N VAL A 521 13.14 22.74 -27.55
CA VAL A 521 11.96 22.87 -26.67
C VAL A 521 12.40 23.35 -25.30
N ALA A 522 11.56 24.11 -24.62
CA ALA A 522 11.76 24.52 -23.24
C ALA A 522 10.60 24.00 -22.36
N MET A 523 10.90 23.58 -21.15
CA MET A 523 9.92 23.10 -20.19
C MET A 523 10.25 23.57 -18.78
N ASP A 524 9.22 24.04 -18.07
CA ASP A 524 9.29 24.37 -16.66
C ASP A 524 9.32 23.12 -15.77
N GLY A 525 9.83 23.27 -14.56
CA GLY A 525 9.83 22.19 -13.59
C GLY A 525 10.09 22.64 -12.16
N ILE A 526 10.00 21.67 -11.26
CA ILE A 526 10.31 21.80 -9.84
C ILE A 526 11.17 20.62 -9.37
N ALA A 527 12.22 20.90 -8.59
CA ALA A 527 13.01 19.89 -7.92
C ALA A 527 13.01 20.18 -6.41
N PHE A 528 12.32 19.35 -5.66
CA PHE A 528 12.24 19.50 -4.21
C PHE A 528 13.54 19.07 -3.52
N GLY A 529 14.02 19.87 -2.57
CA GLY A 529 15.24 19.56 -1.81
C GLY A 529 16.57 19.70 -2.57
N GLN A 530 16.56 20.24 -3.80
CA GLN A 530 17.70 20.28 -4.72
C GLN A 530 18.11 21.73 -5.11
N GLY A 531 17.83 22.69 -4.25
CA GLY A 531 18.13 24.11 -4.52
C GLY A 531 19.62 24.43 -4.66
N ASP A 532 20.49 23.63 -4.07
CA ASP A 532 21.95 23.70 -4.16
C ASP A 532 22.49 23.55 -5.61
N LYS A 533 21.72 22.93 -6.50
CA LYS A 533 22.10 22.71 -7.91
C LYS A 533 21.88 23.94 -8.81
N ALA A 534 21.29 25.02 -8.27
CA ALA A 534 20.96 26.23 -9.04
C ALA A 534 22.19 26.88 -9.70
N GLU A 535 23.29 27.02 -8.95
CA GLU A 535 24.52 27.65 -9.40
C GLU A 535 25.12 26.94 -10.63
N HIS A 536 25.11 25.61 -10.62
CA HIS A 536 25.63 24.81 -11.72
C HIS A 536 24.91 25.14 -13.04
N LEU A 537 23.58 25.18 -13.03
CA LEU A 537 22.76 25.52 -14.20
C LEU A 537 22.92 26.98 -14.62
N GLN A 538 23.00 27.92 -13.67
CA GLN A 538 23.21 29.35 -13.96
C GLN A 538 24.57 29.61 -14.60
N ASN A 539 25.57 28.78 -14.32
CA ASN A 539 26.88 28.83 -14.98
C ASN A 539 26.90 28.22 -16.40
N GLY A 540 25.74 27.87 -16.95
CA GLY A 540 25.60 27.37 -18.32
C GLY A 540 25.99 25.91 -18.52
N LYS A 541 26.16 25.14 -17.44
CA LYS A 541 26.44 23.70 -17.49
C LYS A 541 25.15 22.90 -17.68
N SER A 542 25.28 21.71 -18.25
CA SER A 542 24.14 20.81 -18.48
C SER A 542 23.91 19.87 -17.30
N ILE A 543 22.72 19.32 -17.26
CA ILE A 543 22.30 18.29 -16.31
C ILE A 543 21.59 17.15 -17.03
N ASP A 544 21.59 16.00 -16.39
CA ASP A 544 20.64 14.91 -16.67
C ASP A 544 19.58 14.91 -15.57
N ILE A 545 18.32 14.64 -15.92
CA ILE A 545 17.19 14.73 -15.00
C ILE A 545 16.26 13.52 -15.12
N CYS A 546 15.92 12.91 -13.97
CA CYS A 546 14.80 11.98 -13.86
C CYS A 546 13.57 12.71 -13.32
N PHE A 547 12.44 12.61 -14.03
CA PHE A 547 11.24 13.39 -13.70
C PHE A 547 9.94 12.67 -14.02
N TYR A 548 8.88 13.05 -13.31
CA TYR A 548 7.50 12.80 -13.70
C TYR A 548 6.95 13.98 -14.51
N LEU A 549 6.19 13.69 -15.58
CA LEU A 549 5.44 14.70 -16.31
C LEU A 549 4.15 15.04 -15.55
N GLU A 550 3.92 16.31 -15.26
CA GLU A 550 2.77 16.78 -14.48
C GLU A 550 2.09 17.98 -15.14
N GLU A 551 0.82 18.16 -14.84
CA GLU A 551 0.10 19.40 -15.12
C GLU A 551 0.20 20.33 -13.91
N ASN A 552 0.64 21.54 -14.15
CA ASN A 552 0.61 22.64 -13.20
C ASN A 552 -0.50 23.63 -13.56
N SER A 553 -1.52 23.73 -12.71
CA SER A 553 -2.62 24.68 -12.89
C SER A 553 -2.48 25.83 -11.91
N TYR A 554 -2.20 27.01 -12.45
CA TYR A 554 -2.07 28.24 -11.68
C TYR A 554 -2.88 29.37 -12.30
N ARG A 555 -3.76 29.99 -11.50
CA ARG A 555 -4.64 31.11 -11.94
C ARG A 555 -5.44 30.83 -13.21
N GLY A 556 -5.95 29.58 -13.35
CA GLY A 556 -6.76 29.18 -14.51
C GLY A 556 -5.97 28.88 -15.79
N ARG A 557 -4.65 28.86 -15.73
CA ARG A 557 -3.78 28.41 -16.82
C ARG A 557 -3.12 27.10 -16.45
N SER A 558 -3.21 26.13 -17.34
CA SER A 558 -2.54 24.83 -17.18
C SER A 558 -1.33 24.75 -18.11
N THR A 559 -0.21 24.33 -17.57
CA THR A 559 1.03 24.06 -18.28
C THR A 559 1.57 22.69 -17.88
N LEU A 560 2.31 22.04 -18.77
CA LEU A 560 3.06 20.85 -18.41
C LEU A 560 4.36 21.26 -17.73
N GLN A 561 4.75 20.48 -16.71
CA GLN A 561 5.99 20.69 -15.98
C GLN A 561 6.68 19.36 -15.64
N MET A 562 7.99 19.41 -15.44
CA MET A 562 8.78 18.34 -14.87
C MET A 562 8.72 18.39 -13.34
N ASN A 563 8.35 17.28 -12.69
CA ASN A 563 8.56 17.08 -11.27
C ASN A 563 9.82 16.22 -11.11
N ALA A 564 10.96 16.87 -10.89
CA ALA A 564 12.26 16.22 -10.82
C ALA A 564 12.38 15.33 -9.57
N GLN A 565 12.72 14.08 -9.77
CA GLN A 565 13.02 13.14 -8.69
C GLN A 565 14.49 13.14 -8.34
N ASP A 566 15.36 13.25 -9.34
CA ASP A 566 16.80 13.42 -9.16
C ASP A 566 17.44 14.15 -10.34
N ILE A 567 18.55 14.82 -10.06
CA ILE A 567 19.33 15.58 -11.03
C ILE A 567 20.80 15.20 -10.89
N LYS A 568 21.45 14.82 -12.00
CA LYS A 568 22.90 14.62 -12.09
C LYS A 568 23.54 15.80 -12.81
N LEU A 569 24.60 16.31 -12.21
CA LEU A 569 25.35 17.45 -12.77
C LEU A 569 26.38 16.93 -13.78
N ASN A 570 26.35 17.46 -15.01
CA ASN A 570 27.36 17.13 -16.02
C ASN A 570 28.58 18.02 -15.84
N SER A 571 29.76 17.51 -16.15
CA SER A 571 31.05 18.19 -15.98
C SER A 571 31.22 19.43 -16.88
#